data_2838a2d153de651b047b253cb505afe6
#
_entry.id   2838a2d153de651b047b253cb505afe6
#
_cell.length_a   1.000
_cell.length_b   1.000
_cell.length_c   1.000
_cell.angle_alpha   90.00
_cell.angle_beta   90.00
_cell.angle_gamma   90.00
#
_symmetry.space_group_name_H-M   'P 1'
#
loop_
_entity.id
_entity.type
_entity.pdbx_description
1 polymer ?
#
loop_
_entity_poly.entity_id
_entity_poly.type
_entity_poly.pdbx_seq_one_letter_code
_entity_poly.pdbx_strand_id
1 'polypeptide(L)'
;IAAESLLDANQPATKAAQRNLNFEQILQDVKQYQAGTGVWQTQQGIAEANVKQAGLWSNPSISIQQTDFRSGKDKELEFGVSQKLDIFGQRRAAVKLADVQASQVGLNQELYNAQLELAVKYLWSQVVVLELEHDVVQAQLKTSQDTLDATRLRLKAGSIAQVDLDRTL
;
A
#
# COMPACT_ATOMS: atom_id res chain seq x y z
N ILE A 1 25.12 13.55 -44.22
CA ILE A 1 23.80 12.96 -44.09
C ILE A 1 23.76 12.30 -42.70
N ALA A 2 23.68 13.08 -41.65
CA ALA A 2 23.44 12.57 -40.25
C ALA A 2 23.29 13.74 -39.25
N ALA A 3 22.52 14.77 -39.58
CA ALA A 3 22.32 15.91 -38.67
C ALA A 3 20.86 16.37 -38.56
N GLU A 4 19.90 15.57 -39.04
CA GLU A 4 18.46 15.96 -39.07
C GLU A 4 17.55 15.18 -38.15
N SER A 5 18.08 14.29 -37.29
CA SER A 5 17.23 13.47 -36.41
C SER A 5 17.21 13.90 -34.92
N LEU A 6 17.75 15.05 -34.55
CA LEU A 6 17.82 15.51 -33.17
C LEU A 6 16.90 16.71 -32.85
N LEU A 7 16.03 17.12 -33.78
CA LEU A 7 15.12 18.27 -33.56
C LEU A 7 13.64 17.88 -33.27
N ASP A 8 13.34 16.61 -33.08
CA ASP A 8 11.96 16.18 -32.81
C ASP A 8 11.69 15.87 -31.32
N ALA A 9 12.54 16.36 -30.43
CA ALA A 9 12.36 16.21 -28.98
C ALA A 9 11.53 17.32 -28.34
N ASN A 10 10.89 18.19 -29.14
CA ASN A 10 9.99 19.24 -28.65
C ASN A 10 8.54 19.01 -29.09
N GLN A 11 8.08 17.77 -29.03
CA GLN A 11 6.63 17.58 -28.98
C GLN A 11 6.17 18.02 -27.59
N PRO A 12 5.21 18.98 -27.52
CA PRO A 12 4.59 19.31 -26.25
C PRO A 12 3.99 18.01 -25.72
N ALA A 13 4.43 17.64 -24.52
CA ALA A 13 3.90 16.48 -23.79
C ALA A 13 2.38 16.45 -24.02
N THR A 14 2.00 15.46 -24.77
CA THR A 14 0.63 15.17 -25.20
C THR A 14 -0.30 15.51 -24.06
N LYS A 15 -1.32 16.32 -24.31
CA LYS A 15 -2.50 16.49 -23.46
C LYS A 15 -2.78 15.18 -22.74
N ALA A 16 -2.18 14.97 -21.59
CA ALA A 16 -2.68 14.02 -20.63
C ALA A 16 -4.12 14.44 -20.48
N ALA A 17 -5.04 13.61 -20.97
CA ALA A 17 -6.45 13.85 -20.85
C ALA A 17 -6.66 14.36 -19.45
N GLN A 18 -7.12 15.59 -19.29
CA GLN A 18 -7.51 16.15 -18.01
C GLN A 18 -8.64 15.22 -17.53
N ARG A 19 -8.26 14.11 -16.93
CA ARG A 19 -9.15 13.34 -16.09
C ARG A 19 -9.51 14.34 -15.00
N ASN A 20 -10.74 14.84 -15.05
CA ASN A 20 -11.32 15.49 -13.89
C ASN A 20 -11.28 14.43 -12.79
N LEU A 21 -10.16 14.36 -12.08
CA LEU A 21 -9.96 13.43 -11.00
C LEU A 21 -10.96 13.83 -9.92
N ASN A 22 -11.98 13.00 -9.73
CA ASN A 22 -12.91 13.18 -8.64
C ASN A 22 -12.41 12.35 -7.46
N PHE A 23 -12.38 12.94 -6.27
CA PHE A 23 -11.98 12.26 -5.03
C PHE A 23 -12.68 10.91 -4.86
N GLU A 24 -13.99 10.84 -5.08
CA GLU A 24 -14.77 9.61 -4.96
C GLU A 24 -14.32 8.50 -5.91
N GLN A 25 -13.96 8.87 -7.15
CA GLN A 25 -13.45 7.92 -8.13
C GLN A 25 -12.10 7.34 -7.72
N ILE A 26 -11.19 8.21 -7.27
CA ILE A 26 -9.88 7.78 -6.79
C ILE A 26 -10.03 6.86 -5.59
N LEU A 27 -10.88 7.20 -4.64
CA LEU A 27 -11.12 6.38 -3.45
C LEU A 27 -11.67 5.01 -3.84
N GLN A 28 -12.59 4.94 -4.80
CA GLN A 28 -13.14 3.69 -5.31
C GLN A 28 -12.07 2.86 -6.04
N ASP A 29 -11.27 3.47 -6.90
CA ASP A 29 -10.20 2.80 -7.63
C ASP A 29 -9.18 2.19 -6.67
N VAL A 30 -8.79 2.94 -5.64
CA VAL A 30 -7.85 2.46 -4.60
C VAL A 30 -8.45 1.30 -3.81
N LYS A 31 -9.72 1.39 -3.40
CA LYS A 31 -10.42 0.31 -2.70
C LYS A 31 -10.54 -0.95 -3.58
N GLN A 32 -10.85 -0.78 -4.85
CA GLN A 32 -10.96 -1.87 -5.81
C GLN A 32 -9.61 -2.55 -6.07
N TYR A 33 -8.55 -1.76 -6.25
CA TYR A 33 -7.20 -2.29 -6.39
C TYR A 33 -6.80 -3.10 -5.16
N GLN A 34 -7.03 -2.58 -3.96
CA GLN A 34 -6.73 -3.26 -2.70
C GLN A 34 -7.53 -4.57 -2.56
N ALA A 35 -8.81 -4.55 -2.90
CA ALA A 35 -9.64 -5.77 -2.89
C ALA A 35 -9.10 -6.82 -3.87
N GLY A 36 -8.61 -6.41 -5.04
CA GLY A 36 -8.03 -7.29 -6.05
C GLY A 36 -6.74 -7.99 -5.63
N THR A 37 -6.04 -7.51 -4.62
CA THR A 37 -4.80 -8.16 -4.12
C THR A 37 -5.06 -9.50 -3.43
N GLY A 38 -6.28 -9.76 -2.96
CA GLY A 38 -6.66 -10.99 -2.27
C GLY A 38 -6.00 -11.20 -0.89
N VAL A 39 -5.26 -10.22 -0.38
CA VAL A 39 -4.52 -10.34 0.88
C VAL A 39 -5.44 -10.69 2.05
N TRP A 40 -6.57 -9.97 2.17
CA TRP A 40 -7.51 -10.20 3.28
C TRP A 40 -8.24 -11.54 3.17
N GLN A 41 -8.58 -11.97 1.95
CA GLN A 41 -9.16 -13.29 1.72
C GLN A 41 -8.18 -14.40 2.13
N THR A 42 -6.91 -14.24 1.79
CA THR A 42 -5.86 -15.19 2.19
C THR A 42 -5.70 -15.22 3.70
N GLN A 43 -5.67 -14.06 4.38
CA GLN A 43 -5.56 -13.99 5.84
C GLN A 43 -6.77 -14.61 6.55
N GLN A 44 -7.98 -14.38 6.05
CA GLN A 44 -9.19 -15.04 6.56
C GLN A 44 -9.12 -16.54 6.38
N GLY A 45 -8.69 -17.02 5.20
CA GLY A 45 -8.50 -18.45 4.96
C GLY A 45 -7.49 -19.10 5.90
N ILE A 46 -6.37 -18.41 6.19
CA ILE A 46 -5.38 -18.86 7.18
C ILE A 46 -5.99 -18.93 8.58
N ALA A 47 -6.74 -17.89 8.98
CA ALA A 47 -7.37 -17.85 10.29
C ALA A 47 -8.41 -18.98 10.47
N GLU A 48 -9.24 -19.22 9.46
CA GLU A 48 -10.18 -20.35 9.47
C GLU A 48 -9.48 -21.71 9.52
N ALA A 49 -8.37 -21.85 8.80
CA ALA A 49 -7.57 -23.08 8.84
C ALA A 49 -6.97 -23.30 10.25
N ASN A 50 -6.53 -22.21 10.92
CA ASN A 50 -6.02 -22.28 12.29
C ASN A 50 -7.11 -22.69 13.28
N VAL A 51 -8.35 -22.22 13.13
CA VAL A 51 -9.50 -22.66 13.95
C VAL A 51 -9.73 -24.16 13.76
N LYS A 52 -9.75 -24.63 12.51
CA LYS A 52 -9.88 -26.06 12.22
C LYS A 52 -8.75 -26.87 12.83
N GLN A 53 -7.52 -26.40 12.69
CA GLN A 53 -6.32 -27.06 13.24
C GLN A 53 -6.36 -27.12 14.77
N ALA A 54 -6.80 -26.05 15.44
CA ALA A 54 -6.93 -26.01 16.88
C ALA A 54 -7.98 -27.04 17.40
N GLY A 55 -8.94 -27.40 16.56
CA GLY A 55 -9.97 -28.41 16.85
C GLY A 55 -9.54 -29.86 16.63
N LEU A 56 -8.38 -30.11 16.01
CA LEU A 56 -7.93 -31.46 15.76
C LEU A 56 -7.43 -32.16 17.03
N TRP A 57 -7.62 -33.48 17.05
CA TRP A 57 -6.97 -34.31 18.07
C TRP A 57 -5.48 -34.46 17.75
N SER A 58 -4.66 -34.60 18.78
CA SER A 58 -3.26 -34.93 18.61
C SER A 58 -3.14 -36.28 17.91
N ASN A 59 -2.22 -36.40 16.97
CA ASN A 59 -1.97 -37.67 16.31
C ASN A 59 -1.46 -38.72 17.30
N PRO A 60 -1.90 -39.97 17.21
CA PRO A 60 -1.27 -41.05 17.96
C PRO A 60 0.17 -41.24 17.48
N SER A 61 1.06 -41.52 18.39
CA SER A 61 2.43 -41.93 18.08
C SER A 61 2.60 -43.42 18.28
N ILE A 62 3.23 -44.09 17.33
CA ILE A 62 3.60 -45.49 17.38
C ILE A 62 5.12 -45.54 17.53
N SER A 63 5.61 -46.24 18.54
CA SER A 63 7.05 -46.47 18.76
C SER A 63 7.34 -47.95 18.66
N ILE A 64 8.42 -48.28 17.99
CA ILE A 64 8.97 -49.63 17.92
C ILE A 64 10.43 -49.51 18.38
N GLN A 65 10.74 -50.16 19.47
CA GLN A 65 12.08 -50.14 20.04
C GLN A 65 12.61 -51.55 20.14
N GLN A 66 13.79 -51.81 19.55
CA GLN A 66 14.51 -53.05 19.70
C GLN A 66 15.71 -52.81 20.54
N THR A 67 15.87 -53.56 21.63
CA THR A 67 17.01 -53.50 22.51
C THR A 67 17.82 -54.80 22.34
N ASP A 68 19.06 -54.65 21.86
CA ASP A 68 20.00 -55.78 21.77
C ASP A 68 20.89 -55.75 23.03
N PHE A 69 20.71 -56.73 23.89
CA PHE A 69 21.67 -57.00 24.97
C PHE A 69 22.88 -57.75 24.42
N ARG A 70 24.04 -57.24 24.65
CA ARG A 70 25.36 -57.70 24.12
C ARG A 70 25.74 -59.14 24.52
N SER A 71 24.89 -59.82 25.24
CA SER A 71 25.06 -61.19 25.68
C SER A 71 23.99 -62.06 25.02
N GLY A 72 24.15 -62.31 23.81
CA GLY A 72 23.83 -63.45 22.91
C GLY A 72 22.45 -64.10 22.91
N LYS A 73 21.43 -63.79 23.68
CA LYS A 73 20.20 -64.59 23.66
C LYS A 73 18.88 -63.87 23.78
N ASP A 74 18.75 -62.67 24.24
CA ASP A 74 17.46 -62.02 24.43
C ASP A 74 17.37 -60.73 23.63
N LYS A 75 16.68 -60.82 22.47
CA LYS A 75 16.25 -59.67 21.72
C LYS A 75 14.87 -59.27 22.22
N GLU A 76 14.79 -58.10 22.81
CA GLU A 76 13.52 -57.55 23.27
C GLU A 76 12.99 -56.56 22.21
N LEU A 77 11.77 -56.78 21.78
CA LEU A 77 11.08 -55.92 20.83
C LEU A 77 9.86 -55.31 21.57
N GLU A 78 9.92 -53.98 21.75
CA GLU A 78 8.86 -53.22 22.42
C GLU A 78 8.03 -52.48 21.40
N PHE A 79 6.71 -52.62 21.52
CA PHE A 79 5.73 -51.82 20.72
C PHE A 79 4.98 -50.88 21.68
N GLY A 80 5.07 -49.59 21.42
CA GLY A 80 4.38 -48.57 22.17
C GLY A 80 3.36 -47.84 21.28
N VAL A 81 2.18 -47.57 21.78
CA VAL A 81 1.20 -46.65 21.21
C VAL A 81 0.85 -45.62 22.25
N SER A 82 1.05 -44.35 21.93
CA SER A 82 0.68 -43.26 22.84
C SER A 82 -0.17 -42.22 22.14
N GLN A 83 -1.17 -41.73 22.83
CA GLN A 83 -2.04 -40.64 22.33
C GLN A 83 -2.31 -39.64 23.48
N LYS A 84 -2.10 -38.37 23.17
CA LYS A 84 -2.43 -37.28 24.10
C LYS A 84 -3.96 -37.10 24.12
N LEU A 85 -4.56 -37.29 25.29
CA LEU A 85 -5.98 -37.08 25.52
C LEU A 85 -6.23 -35.68 26.10
N ASP A 86 -7.23 -34.97 25.59
CA ASP A 86 -7.66 -33.68 26.11
C ASP A 86 -8.73 -33.90 27.21
N ILE A 87 -8.29 -34.13 28.43
CA ILE A 87 -9.15 -34.37 29.58
C ILE A 87 -9.66 -33.07 30.20
N PHE A 88 -8.89 -31.99 30.09
CA PHE A 88 -9.16 -30.70 30.76
C PHE A 88 -9.71 -29.61 29.83
N GLY A 89 -10.13 -29.95 28.64
CA GLY A 89 -10.74 -29.00 27.70
C GLY A 89 -9.76 -28.02 27.06
N GLN A 90 -8.46 -28.33 27.03
CA GLN A 90 -7.43 -27.52 26.38
C GLN A 90 -7.75 -27.24 24.92
N ARG A 91 -8.27 -28.25 24.20
CA ARG A 91 -8.69 -28.13 22.81
C ARG A 91 -9.84 -27.10 22.63
N ARG A 92 -10.83 -27.12 23.51
CA ARG A 92 -11.93 -26.15 23.49
C ARG A 92 -11.42 -24.73 23.72
N ALA A 93 -10.46 -24.56 24.65
CA ALA A 93 -9.84 -23.27 24.90
C ALA A 93 -9.01 -22.80 23.69
N ALA A 94 -8.28 -23.72 23.05
CA ALA A 94 -7.51 -23.42 21.84
C ALA A 94 -8.41 -23.01 20.66
N VAL A 95 -9.54 -23.69 20.46
CA VAL A 95 -10.52 -23.30 19.44
C VAL A 95 -11.08 -21.91 19.73
N LYS A 96 -11.50 -21.63 20.95
CA LYS A 96 -12.00 -20.29 21.32
C LYS A 96 -10.95 -19.19 21.07
N LEU A 97 -9.70 -19.46 21.43
CA LEU A 97 -8.62 -18.52 21.14
C LEU A 97 -8.45 -18.27 19.63
N ALA A 98 -8.46 -19.33 18.83
CA ALA A 98 -8.36 -19.24 17.40
C ALA A 98 -9.55 -18.50 16.77
N ASP A 99 -10.78 -18.69 17.28
CA ASP A 99 -11.98 -17.96 16.85
C ASP A 99 -11.84 -16.46 17.11
N VAL A 100 -11.34 -16.07 18.29
CA VAL A 100 -11.09 -14.65 18.61
C VAL A 100 -10.02 -14.08 17.70
N GLN A 101 -8.95 -14.82 17.42
CA GLN A 101 -7.92 -14.41 16.49
C GLN A 101 -8.45 -14.28 15.05
N ALA A 102 -9.36 -15.17 14.62
CA ALA A 102 -10.01 -15.05 13.32
C ALA A 102 -10.88 -13.78 13.22
N SER A 103 -11.63 -13.47 14.30
CA SER A 103 -12.41 -12.23 14.37
C SER A 103 -11.52 -10.97 14.31
N GLN A 104 -10.31 -11.04 14.87
CA GLN A 104 -9.35 -9.94 14.83
C GLN A 104 -8.90 -9.61 13.40
N VAL A 105 -8.86 -10.59 12.49
CA VAL A 105 -8.52 -10.35 11.08
C VAL A 105 -9.54 -9.40 10.43
N GLY A 106 -10.84 -9.59 10.70
CA GLY A 106 -11.88 -8.69 10.20
C GLY A 106 -11.72 -7.25 10.71
N LEU A 107 -11.47 -7.09 12.01
CA LEU A 107 -11.23 -5.77 12.61
C LEU A 107 -9.97 -5.10 12.06
N ASN A 108 -8.91 -5.86 11.81
CA ASN A 108 -7.69 -5.34 11.19
C ASN A 108 -7.95 -4.87 9.76
N GLN A 109 -8.80 -5.58 9.01
CA GLN A 109 -9.22 -5.15 7.67
C GLN A 109 -9.99 -3.83 7.72
N GLU A 110 -10.93 -3.67 8.65
CA GLU A 110 -11.67 -2.41 8.82
C GLU A 110 -10.75 -1.26 9.19
N LEU A 111 -9.83 -1.48 10.13
CA LEU A 111 -8.83 -0.49 10.52
C LEU A 111 -7.95 -0.08 9.34
N TYR A 112 -7.48 -1.05 8.57
CA TYR A 112 -6.67 -0.78 7.37
C TYR A 112 -7.45 0.05 6.35
N ASN A 113 -8.72 -0.28 6.09
CA ASN A 113 -9.57 0.47 5.16
C ASN A 113 -9.78 1.91 5.63
N ALA A 114 -9.95 2.14 6.93
CA ALA A 114 -10.07 3.48 7.49
C ALA A 114 -8.75 4.28 7.35
N GLN A 115 -7.61 3.64 7.59
CA GLN A 115 -6.30 4.26 7.40
C GLN A 115 -6.03 4.59 5.93
N LEU A 116 -6.40 3.70 5.01
CA LEU A 116 -6.29 3.91 3.57
C LEU A 116 -7.11 5.12 3.13
N GLU A 117 -8.36 5.21 3.59
CA GLU A 117 -9.22 6.36 3.29
C GLU A 117 -8.64 7.67 3.81
N LEU A 118 -8.09 7.66 5.02
CA LEU A 118 -7.42 8.84 5.58
C LEU A 118 -6.19 9.24 4.76
N ALA A 119 -5.38 8.27 4.34
CA ALA A 119 -4.22 8.53 3.49
C ALA A 119 -4.61 9.14 2.13
N VAL A 120 -5.67 8.62 1.49
CA VAL A 120 -6.20 9.18 0.23
C VAL A 120 -6.70 10.61 0.45
N LYS A 121 -7.44 10.88 1.52
CA LYS A 121 -7.90 12.25 1.86
C LYS A 121 -6.74 13.21 2.05
N TYR A 122 -5.71 12.78 2.76
CA TYR A 122 -4.52 13.59 2.98
C TYR A 122 -3.80 13.94 1.67
N LEU A 123 -3.53 12.93 0.84
CA LEU A 123 -2.87 13.13 -0.45
C LEU A 123 -3.72 14.00 -1.39
N TRP A 124 -5.03 13.81 -1.40
CA TRP A 124 -5.95 14.65 -2.16
C TRP A 124 -5.88 16.12 -1.75
N SER A 125 -5.86 16.38 -0.43
CA SER A 125 -5.75 17.77 0.05
C SER A 125 -4.45 18.42 -0.40
N GLN A 126 -3.33 17.67 -0.46
CA GLN A 126 -2.07 18.19 -0.99
C GLN A 126 -2.15 18.54 -2.47
N VAL A 127 -2.80 17.69 -3.27
CA VAL A 127 -3.01 17.97 -4.71
C VAL A 127 -3.79 19.26 -4.90
N VAL A 128 -4.89 19.43 -4.16
CA VAL A 128 -5.71 20.66 -4.23
C VAL A 128 -4.90 21.91 -3.86
N VAL A 129 -4.08 21.84 -2.81
CA VAL A 129 -3.21 22.97 -2.43
C VAL A 129 -2.20 23.29 -3.54
N LEU A 130 -1.55 22.26 -4.12
CA LEU A 130 -0.60 22.44 -5.22
C LEU A 130 -1.25 23.04 -6.48
N GLU A 131 -2.48 22.66 -6.79
CA GLU A 131 -3.25 23.27 -7.90
C GLU A 131 -3.50 24.76 -7.64
N LEU A 132 -3.92 25.11 -6.42
CA LEU A 132 -4.11 26.53 -6.06
C LEU A 132 -2.80 27.31 -6.09
N GLU A 133 -1.71 26.76 -5.59
CA GLU A 133 -0.39 27.39 -5.66
C GLU A 133 0.06 27.59 -7.11
N HIS A 134 -0.15 26.60 -7.97
CA HIS A 134 0.13 26.71 -9.39
C HIS A 134 -0.63 27.87 -10.05
N ASP A 135 -1.93 28.00 -9.77
CA ASP A 135 -2.75 29.06 -10.33
C ASP A 135 -2.29 30.45 -9.85
N VAL A 136 -1.92 30.58 -8.58
CA VAL A 136 -1.35 31.82 -8.03
C VAL A 136 -0.04 32.17 -8.71
N VAL A 137 0.87 31.22 -8.86
CA VAL A 137 2.16 31.42 -9.54
C VAL A 137 1.96 31.80 -11.02
N GLN A 138 1.02 31.18 -11.71
CA GLN A 138 0.68 31.55 -13.08
C GLN A 138 0.14 32.98 -13.21
N ALA A 139 -0.76 33.39 -12.30
CA ALA A 139 -1.27 34.75 -12.26
C ALA A 139 -0.14 35.75 -11.98
N GLN A 140 0.78 35.41 -11.07
CA GLN A 140 1.94 36.25 -10.73
C GLN A 140 2.89 36.38 -11.92
N LEU A 141 3.19 35.29 -12.63
CA LEU A 141 4.00 35.30 -13.84
C LEU A 141 3.40 36.24 -14.90
N LYS A 142 2.10 36.13 -15.16
CA LYS A 142 1.40 37.01 -16.07
C LYS A 142 1.52 38.49 -15.69
N THR A 143 1.29 38.82 -14.41
CA THR A 143 1.42 40.18 -13.90
C THR A 143 2.85 40.73 -14.07
N SER A 144 3.86 39.88 -13.83
CA SER A 144 5.25 40.26 -14.03
C SER A 144 5.58 40.51 -15.51
N GLN A 145 5.06 39.68 -16.41
CA GLN A 145 5.21 39.88 -17.85
C GLN A 145 4.55 41.18 -18.32
N ASP A 146 3.31 41.46 -17.88
CA ASP A 146 2.58 42.68 -18.22
C ASP A 146 3.35 43.93 -17.71
N THR A 147 3.91 43.83 -16.49
CA THR A 147 4.74 44.89 -15.90
C THR A 147 6.01 45.14 -16.71
N LEU A 148 6.69 44.08 -17.11
CA LEU A 148 7.90 44.15 -17.94
C LEU A 148 7.61 44.79 -19.29
N ASP A 149 6.52 44.40 -19.95
CA ASP A 149 6.13 44.95 -21.24
C ASP A 149 5.72 46.44 -21.13
N ALA A 150 4.99 46.82 -20.08
CA ALA A 150 4.69 48.23 -19.80
C ALA A 150 5.97 49.05 -19.54
N THR A 151 6.94 48.48 -18.82
CA THR A 151 8.22 49.15 -18.54
C THR A 151 9.03 49.33 -19.84
N ARG A 152 9.09 48.31 -20.72
CA ARG A 152 9.73 48.39 -22.04
C ARG A 152 9.08 49.46 -22.94
N LEU A 153 7.77 49.59 -22.92
CA LEU A 153 7.09 50.67 -23.67
C LEU A 153 7.44 52.05 -23.16
N ARG A 154 7.51 52.24 -21.81
CA ARG A 154 7.92 53.52 -21.20
C ARG A 154 9.39 53.89 -21.53
N LEU A 155 10.28 52.87 -21.55
CA LEU A 155 11.68 53.08 -21.98
C LEU A 155 11.74 53.53 -23.44
N LYS A 156 11.00 52.90 -24.36
CA LYS A 156 10.91 53.30 -25.75
C LYS A 156 10.34 54.68 -25.95
N ALA A 157 9.44 55.11 -25.10
CA ALA A 157 8.87 56.45 -25.09
C ALA A 157 9.81 57.50 -24.45
N GLY A 158 10.98 57.10 -23.94
CA GLY A 158 11.95 58.00 -23.29
C GLY A 158 11.52 58.52 -21.89
N SER A 159 10.48 57.91 -21.27
CA SER A 159 9.95 58.37 -20.02
C SER A 159 10.62 57.74 -18.78
N ILE A 160 11.48 56.72 -18.95
CA ILE A 160 12.25 56.07 -17.90
C ILE A 160 13.69 55.77 -18.38
N ALA A 161 14.60 55.57 -17.43
CA ALA A 161 15.99 55.18 -17.75
C ALA A 161 16.14 53.66 -17.89
N GLN A 162 17.23 53.19 -18.57
CA GLN A 162 17.55 51.78 -18.74
C GLN A 162 17.65 51.04 -17.38
N VAL A 163 18.18 51.70 -16.35
CA VAL A 163 18.32 51.17 -14.97
C VAL A 163 16.99 50.76 -14.37
N ASP A 164 15.89 51.44 -14.73
CA ASP A 164 14.58 51.09 -14.22
C ASP A 164 14.00 49.83 -14.87
N LEU A 165 14.38 49.55 -16.14
CA LEU A 165 14.05 48.27 -16.80
C LEU A 165 14.82 47.12 -16.14
N ASP A 166 16.13 47.32 -15.86
CA ASP A 166 16.97 46.29 -15.27
C ASP A 166 16.52 45.89 -13.84
N ARG A 167 15.78 46.74 -13.14
CA ARG A 167 15.17 46.43 -11.84
C ARG A 167 13.88 45.62 -11.93
N THR A 168 13.29 45.52 -13.12
CA THR A 168 12.03 44.75 -13.34
C THR A 168 12.29 43.37 -13.95
N LEU A 169 13.53 43.06 -14.28
CA LEU A 169 14.00 41.74 -14.72
C LEU A 169 14.33 40.85 -13.51
#